data_3e31674b01596fa115c454270a190068
#
_entry.id   3e31674b01596fa115c454270a190068
#
_cell.length_a   1.000
_cell.length_b   1.000
_cell.length_c   1.000
_cell.angle_alpha   90.00
_cell.angle_beta   90.00
_cell.angle_gamma   90.00
#
_symmetry.space_group_name_H-M   'P 1'
#
loop_
_entity.id
_entity.type
_entity.pdbx_description
1 polymer ?
#
loop_
_entity_poly.entity_id
_entity_poly.type
_entity_poly.pdbx_seq_one_letter_code
_entity_poly.pdbx_strand_id
1 'polypeptide(L)'
;MRAVNEARGTEALDALFAGRPETLSVEEVAEVLNISRQNTYAWLRDGVIRGYKLGSTWRVIRDELKETMRQGANVPSRRGHEGKD
;
A
#
# COMPACT_ATOMS: atom_id res chain seq x y z
N MET A 1 -19.66 11.23 14.11
CA MET A 1 -19.80 9.94 13.94
C MET A 1 -19.39 9.45 12.67
N ARG A 2 -19.75 10.03 11.61
CA ARG A 2 -19.27 9.63 10.39
C ARG A 2 -17.86 9.75 10.30
N ALA A 3 -17.30 10.70 10.89
CA ALA A 3 -15.88 10.86 10.88
C ALA A 3 -15.24 9.66 11.52
N VAL A 4 -15.93 9.08 12.45
CA VAL A 4 -15.37 7.93 13.12
C VAL A 4 -15.22 6.76 12.17
N ASN A 5 -16.15 6.56 11.29
CA ASN A 5 -16.01 5.48 10.37
C ASN A 5 -14.89 5.70 9.41
N GLU A 6 -14.74 6.89 8.94
CA GLU A 6 -13.64 7.15 8.06
C GLU A 6 -12.34 7.00 8.77
N ALA A 7 -12.32 7.45 10.02
CA ALA A 7 -11.10 7.35 10.78
C ALA A 7 -10.73 5.91 10.97
N ARG A 8 -11.72 5.04 11.13
CA ARG A 8 -11.40 3.67 11.35
C ARG A 8 -10.70 3.07 10.16
N GLY A 9 -11.14 3.34 8.95
CA GLY A 9 -10.46 2.85 7.78
C GLY A 9 -9.06 3.41 7.67
N THR A 10 -8.90 4.68 7.99
CA THR A 10 -7.61 5.30 7.93
C THR A 10 -6.72 4.78 9.05
N GLU A 11 -7.29 4.53 10.19
CA GLU A 11 -6.51 4.07 11.33
C GLU A 11 -5.87 2.72 11.07
N ALA A 12 -6.55 1.83 10.39
CA ALA A 12 -6.00 0.52 10.11
C ALA A 12 -4.76 0.66 9.23
N LEU A 13 -4.85 1.47 8.20
CA LEU A 13 -3.73 1.70 7.34
C LEU A 13 -2.61 2.43 8.06
N ASP A 14 -2.96 3.44 8.84
CA ASP A 14 -1.94 4.18 9.58
C ASP A 14 -1.24 3.29 10.59
N ALA A 15 -1.97 2.40 11.23
CA ALA A 15 -1.35 1.50 12.19
C ALA A 15 -0.36 0.55 11.51
N LEU A 16 -0.68 0.14 10.32
CA LEU A 16 0.20 -0.76 9.58
C LEU A 16 1.54 -0.09 9.30
N PHE A 17 1.54 1.21 9.07
CA PHE A 17 2.76 1.94 8.76
C PHE A 17 3.33 2.70 9.95
N ALA A 18 2.75 2.52 11.13
CA ALA A 18 3.21 3.27 12.29
C ALA A 18 4.67 2.96 12.59
N GLY A 19 5.42 4.00 12.85
CA GLY A 19 6.84 3.85 13.14
C GLY A 19 7.72 3.66 11.93
N ARG A 20 7.15 3.62 10.73
CA ARG A 20 7.94 3.45 9.53
C ARG A 20 8.37 4.80 9.00
N PRO A 21 9.56 4.88 8.39
CA PRO A 21 10.03 6.14 7.84
C PRO A 21 9.26 6.51 6.58
N GLU A 22 9.45 7.73 6.13
CA GLU A 22 8.77 8.20 4.95
C GLU A 22 9.18 7.45 3.70
N THR A 23 10.40 6.95 3.67
CA THR A 23 10.90 6.20 2.53
C THR A 23 11.17 4.78 2.98
N LEU A 24 10.67 3.83 2.24
CA LEU A 24 10.77 2.42 2.61
C LEU A 24 11.66 1.68 1.64
N SER A 25 12.42 0.74 2.17
CA SER A 25 13.21 -0.16 1.33
C SER A 25 12.32 -1.30 0.87
N VAL A 26 12.83 -2.10 -0.06
CA VAL A 26 12.10 -3.28 -0.53
C VAL A 26 11.81 -4.21 0.64
N GLU A 27 12.77 -4.38 1.54
CA GLU A 27 12.56 -5.25 2.68
C GLU A 27 11.46 -4.73 3.60
N GLU A 28 11.43 -3.42 3.77
CA GLU A 28 10.40 -2.85 4.63
C GLU A 28 9.02 -2.96 3.99
N VAL A 29 8.93 -2.79 2.68
CA VAL A 29 7.68 -2.96 2.00
C VAL A 29 7.19 -4.39 2.11
N ALA A 30 8.11 -5.34 1.90
CA ALA A 30 7.76 -6.75 1.99
C ALA A 30 7.24 -7.08 3.39
N GLU A 31 7.86 -6.48 4.39
CA GLU A 31 7.46 -6.70 5.76
C GLU A 31 6.07 -6.13 6.04
N VAL A 32 5.86 -4.90 5.63
CA VAL A 32 4.59 -4.25 5.86
C VAL A 32 3.45 -4.99 5.17
N LEU A 33 3.69 -5.42 3.92
CA LEU A 33 2.65 -6.10 3.17
C LEU A 33 2.61 -7.59 3.42
N ASN A 34 3.60 -8.09 4.13
CA ASN A 34 3.69 -9.50 4.46
C ASN A 34 3.75 -10.34 3.19
N ILE A 35 4.61 -9.93 2.26
CA ILE A 35 4.82 -10.68 1.02
C ILE A 35 6.32 -10.94 0.90
N SER A 36 6.69 -11.78 -0.04
CA SER A 36 8.09 -12.10 -0.23
C SER A 36 8.81 -10.93 -0.88
N ARG A 37 10.13 -10.87 -0.72
CA ARG A 37 10.92 -9.87 -1.38
C ARG A 37 10.79 -10.01 -2.89
N GLN A 38 10.76 -11.22 -3.35
CA GLN A 38 10.66 -11.50 -4.77
C GLN A 38 9.37 -10.93 -5.32
N ASN A 39 8.28 -11.11 -4.61
CA ASN A 39 7.01 -10.56 -5.01
C ASN A 39 7.03 -9.04 -5.00
N THR A 40 7.69 -8.46 -4.01
CA THR A 40 7.81 -7.02 -3.93
C THR A 40 8.54 -6.47 -5.15
N TYR A 41 9.65 -7.11 -5.54
CA TYR A 41 10.37 -6.68 -6.72
C TYR A 41 9.52 -6.80 -7.97
N ALA A 42 8.75 -7.88 -8.08
CA ALA A 42 7.89 -8.07 -9.24
C ALA A 42 6.84 -6.97 -9.31
N TRP A 43 6.25 -6.62 -8.19
CA TRP A 43 5.23 -5.58 -8.16
C TRP A 43 5.81 -4.21 -8.47
N LEU A 44 7.03 -3.94 -8.04
CA LEU A 44 7.68 -2.69 -8.38
C LEU A 44 7.99 -2.63 -9.86
N ARG A 45 8.52 -3.73 -10.39
CA ARG A 45 8.85 -3.78 -11.79
C ARG A 45 7.62 -3.63 -12.66
N ASP A 46 6.50 -4.21 -12.25
CA ASP A 46 5.29 -4.20 -13.03
C ASP A 46 4.41 -2.98 -12.79
N GLY A 47 4.81 -2.13 -11.87
CA GLY A 47 4.06 -0.91 -11.61
C GLY A 47 2.85 -1.09 -10.71
N VAL A 48 2.72 -2.24 -10.06
CA VAL A 48 1.65 -2.46 -9.10
C VAL A 48 1.84 -1.56 -7.91
N ILE A 49 3.09 -1.39 -7.49
CA ILE A 49 3.46 -0.49 -6.43
C ILE A 49 4.32 0.60 -7.05
N ARG A 50 4.03 1.84 -6.74
CA ARG A 50 4.85 2.94 -7.22
C ARG A 50 6.17 2.94 -6.46
N GLY A 51 7.25 2.94 -7.17
CA GLY A 51 8.58 2.98 -6.56
C GLY A 51 9.51 3.79 -7.40
N TYR A 52 10.63 4.15 -6.82
CA TYR A 52 11.64 4.95 -7.48
C TYR A 52 12.93 4.17 -7.48
N LYS A 53 13.47 3.95 -8.65
CA LYS A 53 14.69 3.17 -8.77
C LYS A 53 15.87 4.09 -9.05
N LEU A 54 16.82 4.08 -8.14
CA LEU A 54 18.02 4.86 -8.31
C LEU A 54 19.18 3.88 -8.38
N GLY A 55 19.76 3.74 -9.54
CA GLY A 55 20.77 2.72 -9.73
C GLY A 55 20.10 1.37 -9.61
N SER A 56 20.55 0.56 -8.68
CA SER A 56 19.94 -0.73 -8.47
C SER A 56 19.12 -0.75 -7.19
N THR A 57 18.83 0.42 -6.62
CA THR A 57 18.15 0.52 -5.35
C THR A 57 16.73 1.03 -5.56
N TRP A 58 15.76 0.30 -5.03
CA TRP A 58 14.37 0.74 -5.06
C TRP A 58 14.03 1.43 -3.76
N ARG A 59 13.23 2.50 -3.89
CA ARG A 59 12.70 3.18 -2.71
C ARG A 59 11.23 3.43 -2.94
N VAL A 60 10.44 3.28 -1.89
CA VAL A 60 9.00 3.46 -1.97
C VAL A 60 8.62 4.54 -0.97
N ILE A 61 7.81 5.48 -1.40
CA ILE A 61 7.35 6.54 -0.51
C ILE A 61 6.17 5.98 0.28
N ARG A 62 6.29 6.04 1.60
CA ARG A 62 5.30 5.44 2.48
C ARG A 62 3.88 5.91 2.17
N ASP A 63 3.70 7.21 2.02
CA ASP A 63 2.37 7.75 1.81
C ASP A 63 1.80 7.38 0.46
N GLU A 64 2.65 7.21 -0.54
CA GLU A 64 2.19 6.76 -1.84
C GLU A 64 1.74 5.31 -1.79
N LEU A 65 2.44 4.49 -1.03
CA LEU A 65 2.06 3.11 -0.88
C LEU A 65 0.73 3.02 -0.13
N LYS A 66 0.56 3.85 0.88
CA LYS A 66 -0.69 3.89 1.61
C LYS A 66 -1.83 4.25 0.67
N GLU A 67 -1.59 5.19 -0.20
CA GLU A 67 -2.63 5.61 -1.12
C GLU A 67 -2.98 4.51 -2.11
N THR A 68 -1.98 3.79 -2.59
CA THR A 68 -2.21 2.67 -3.48
C THR A 68 -3.06 1.61 -2.78
N MET A 69 -2.76 1.34 -1.52
CA MET A 69 -3.52 0.37 -0.76
C MET A 69 -4.94 0.84 -0.51
N ARG A 70 -5.09 2.14 -0.25
CA ARG A 70 -6.40 2.68 -0.01
C ARG A 70 -7.27 2.54 -1.26
N GLN A 71 -6.71 2.80 -2.41
CA GLN A 71 -7.46 2.68 -3.65
C GLN A 71 -7.81 1.26 -3.99
N GLY A 72 -7.05 0.30 -3.51
CA GLY A 72 -7.33 -1.09 -3.76
C GLY A 72 -8.20 -1.74 -2.70
N ALA A 73 -8.71 -0.96 -1.76
CA ALA A 73 -9.49 -1.54 -0.69
C ALA A 73 -10.77 -2.17 -1.23
N ASN A 74 -11.06 -3.35 -0.70
CA ASN A 74 -12.24 -4.06 -1.12
C ASN A 74 -13.41 -3.64 -0.23
N VAL A 75 -13.93 -2.45 -0.48
CA VAL A 75 -14.99 -1.94 0.33
C VAL A 75 -16.31 -2.17 -0.33
N PRO A 76 -17.29 -2.56 0.36
CA PRO A 76 -18.58 -2.80 -0.22
C PRO A 76 -19.14 -1.50 -0.73
N SER A 77 -19.47 -1.40 -1.98
CA SER A 77 -20.06 -0.23 -2.50
C SER A 77 -20.95 -0.64 -3.60
N ARG A 78 -21.82 0.24 -4.00
CA ARG A 78 -22.72 -0.07 -4.95
C ARG A 78 -22.15 -0.44 -6.20
N ARG A 79 -21.07 0.04 -6.58
CA ARG A 79 -20.58 -0.33 -7.80
C ARG A 79 -19.57 -1.30 -7.69
N GLY A 80 -19.17 -1.63 -6.55
CA GLY A 80 -18.06 -2.51 -6.44
C GLY A 80 -18.29 -3.81 -6.99
N HIS A 81 -19.45 -4.28 -7.04
CA HIS A 81 -19.51 -5.55 -7.45
C HIS A 81 -19.79 -5.72 -8.80
N GLU A 82 -20.16 -4.77 -9.42
CA GLU A 82 -20.36 -5.00 -10.70
C GLU A 82 -19.22 -5.36 -11.33
N GLY A 83 -18.35 -5.02 -10.92
CA GLY A 83 -17.20 -5.46 -11.55
C GLY A 83 -17.10 -6.89 -11.42
N LYS A 84 -17.60 -7.31 -11.24
CA LYS A 84 -17.25 -8.41 -11.35
C LYS A 84 -17.58 -9.27 -11.86
N ASP A 85 -17.84 -9.06 -12.09
CA ASP A 85 -17.95 -9.78 -12.80
C ASP A 85 -18.03 -10.19 -13.13
#